data_6e401ab19ab351541159242106abfb78
#
_entry.id   6e401ab19ab351541159242106abfb78
#
_cell.length_a   1.000
_cell.length_b   1.000
_cell.length_c   1.000
_cell.angle_alpha   90.00
_cell.angle_beta   90.00
_cell.angle_gamma   90.00
#
_symmetry.space_group_name_H-M   'P 1'
#
loop_
_entity.id
_entity.type
_entity.pdbx_description
1 polymer ?
#
loop_
_entity_poly.entity_id
_entity_poly.type
_entity_poly.pdbx_seq_one_letter_code
_entity_poly.pdbx_strand_id
1 'polypeptide(L)'
;MESTSNTQTNSHRAEGKQRGSCHCGAVQFEVDLAPGTKGSRCNCSVCTKTAMTSFLLKPDAFRLLTLESALSSYEQGYKTSQRYFCKTCGVQCFGRGHLAEVGGDYVSINANCLDDVEPTSIEAIYWDGRHDNWQSGPRDAPWPTFTQA
;
A
#
# COMPACT_ATOMS: atom_id res chain seq x y z
N MET A 1 18.05 10.92 -30.06
CA MET A 1 16.93 11.76 -29.85
C MET A 1 15.71 11.00 -29.54
N GLU A 2 15.30 10.16 -30.36
CA GLU A 2 14.03 9.48 -30.22
C GLU A 2 14.02 8.48 -29.09
N SER A 3 15.16 7.94 -28.74
CA SER A 3 15.26 6.96 -27.68
C SER A 3 14.85 7.51 -26.31
N THR A 4 14.94 8.83 -26.13
CA THR A 4 14.60 9.40 -24.84
C THR A 4 13.12 9.31 -24.54
N SER A 5 12.26 9.36 -25.54
CA SER A 5 10.83 9.26 -25.31
C SER A 5 10.42 7.88 -24.84
N ASN A 6 11.09 6.84 -25.32
CA ASN A 6 10.80 5.48 -24.89
C ASN A 6 11.17 5.26 -23.43
N THR A 7 12.27 5.83 -23.00
CA THR A 7 12.70 5.72 -21.60
C THR A 7 11.67 6.36 -20.69
N GLN A 8 11.13 7.50 -21.10
CA GLN A 8 10.18 8.23 -20.27
C GLN A 8 8.86 7.51 -20.09
N THR A 9 8.42 6.73 -21.08
CA THR A 9 7.12 6.05 -20.99
C THR A 9 7.08 5.00 -19.89
N ASN A 10 8.23 4.50 -19.45
CA ASN A 10 8.29 3.46 -18.42
C ASN A 10 8.62 4.01 -17.04
N SER A 11 8.82 5.33 -16.89
CA SER A 11 9.33 5.90 -15.65
C SER A 11 8.31 5.95 -14.53
N HIS A 12 7.01 5.74 -14.81
CA HIS A 12 5.96 5.87 -13.81
C HIS A 12 5.28 4.55 -13.47
N ARG A 13 5.95 3.46 -13.76
CA ARG A 13 5.43 2.13 -13.44
C ARG A 13 5.76 1.75 -12.00
N ALA A 14 4.89 0.93 -11.42
CA ALA A 14 5.06 0.43 -10.05
C ALA A 14 6.00 -0.78 -10.07
N GLU A 15 7.26 -0.56 -10.33
CA GLU A 15 8.27 -1.62 -10.33
C GLU A 15 9.65 -1.04 -10.04
N GLY A 16 10.55 -1.90 -9.55
CA GLY A 16 11.89 -1.49 -9.21
C GLY A 16 11.94 -0.66 -7.94
N LYS A 17 13.06 0.05 -7.76
CA LYS A 17 13.26 0.90 -6.61
C LYS A 17 12.42 2.16 -6.76
N GLN A 18 11.54 2.41 -5.77
CA GLN A 18 10.63 3.54 -5.80
C GLN A 18 10.70 4.30 -4.49
N ARG A 19 10.47 5.59 -4.56
CA ARG A 19 10.37 6.46 -3.40
C ARG A 19 8.93 6.85 -3.14
N GLY A 20 8.61 6.96 -1.85
CA GLY A 20 7.31 7.46 -1.42
C GLY A 20 7.44 8.50 -0.34
N SER A 21 6.40 9.29 -0.16
CA SER A 21 6.37 10.34 0.85
C SER A 21 4.94 10.66 1.26
N CYS A 22 4.81 11.22 2.47
CA CYS A 22 3.55 11.85 2.87
C CYS A 22 3.42 13.19 2.15
N HIS A 23 2.29 13.86 2.32
CA HIS A 23 2.04 15.11 1.60
C HIS A 23 3.02 16.21 1.99
N CYS A 24 3.35 16.36 3.27
CA CYS A 24 4.25 17.44 3.70
C CYS A 24 5.74 17.09 3.56
N GLY A 25 6.06 15.82 3.27
CA GLY A 25 7.44 15.39 3.10
C GLY A 25 8.17 14.99 4.37
N ALA A 26 7.53 15.10 5.53
CA ALA A 26 8.18 14.73 6.79
C ALA A 26 8.42 13.22 6.89
N VAL A 27 7.62 12.41 6.20
CA VAL A 27 7.78 10.95 6.13
C VAL A 27 8.19 10.59 4.72
N GLN A 28 9.31 9.90 4.58
CA GLN A 28 9.81 9.44 3.29
C GLN A 28 10.30 8.01 3.44
N PHE A 29 10.09 7.22 2.40
CA PHE A 29 10.51 5.83 2.42
C PHE A 29 10.92 5.38 1.02
N GLU A 30 11.55 4.21 0.97
CA GLU A 30 11.98 3.61 -0.29
C GLU A 30 11.57 2.15 -0.28
N VAL A 31 11.15 1.65 -1.43
CA VAL A 31 10.70 0.27 -1.59
C VAL A 31 11.29 -0.34 -2.84
N ASP A 32 11.38 -1.66 -2.83
CA ASP A 32 11.73 -2.45 -4.01
C ASP A 32 10.48 -3.23 -4.44
N LEU A 33 9.98 -2.93 -5.63
CA LEU A 33 8.77 -3.56 -6.15
C LEU A 33 9.12 -4.52 -7.27
N ALA A 34 8.64 -5.76 -7.17
CA ALA A 34 8.80 -6.74 -8.24
C ALA A 34 7.93 -6.32 -9.43
N PRO A 35 8.39 -6.59 -10.67
CA PRO A 35 7.57 -6.32 -11.84
C PRO A 35 6.25 -7.07 -11.75
N GLY A 36 5.16 -6.42 -12.13
CA GLY A 36 3.85 -7.04 -12.10
C GLY A 36 3.19 -7.07 -10.73
N THR A 37 3.75 -6.38 -9.75
CA THR A 37 3.12 -6.27 -8.42
C THR A 37 1.77 -5.59 -8.56
N LYS A 38 0.75 -6.21 -7.96
CA LYS A 38 -0.61 -5.65 -8.00
C LYS A 38 -0.94 -5.00 -6.68
N GLY A 39 -1.72 -3.94 -6.76
CA GLY A 39 -2.24 -3.29 -5.57
C GLY A 39 -3.37 -4.10 -4.97
N SER A 40 -3.52 -4.00 -3.66
CA SER A 40 -4.61 -4.66 -2.94
C SER A 40 -5.59 -3.62 -2.44
N ARG A 41 -6.87 -3.86 -2.67
CA ARG A 41 -7.96 -3.06 -2.10
C ARG A 41 -8.88 -3.99 -1.35
N CYS A 42 -9.29 -3.54 -0.18
CA CYS A 42 -10.17 -4.32 0.68
C CYS A 42 -11.40 -3.49 1.01
N ASN A 43 -12.53 -4.17 1.16
CA ASN A 43 -13.77 -3.51 1.52
C ASN A 43 -14.00 -3.44 3.03
N CYS A 44 -13.02 -3.80 3.85
CA CYS A 44 -13.16 -3.67 5.31
C CYS A 44 -13.32 -2.20 5.69
N SER A 45 -13.80 -1.97 6.90
CA SER A 45 -14.19 -0.62 7.31
C SER A 45 -13.04 0.38 7.25
N VAL A 46 -11.84 -0.02 7.69
CA VAL A 46 -10.71 0.90 7.69
C VAL A 46 -10.18 1.13 6.29
N CYS A 47 -10.09 0.10 5.47
CA CYS A 47 -9.62 0.27 4.09
C CYS A 47 -10.60 1.07 3.26
N THR A 48 -11.90 0.91 3.51
CA THR A 48 -12.92 1.72 2.85
C THR A 48 -12.79 3.19 3.23
N LYS A 49 -12.63 3.46 4.53
CA LYS A 49 -12.55 4.85 5.00
C LYS A 49 -11.28 5.55 4.61
N THR A 50 -10.16 4.82 4.49
CA THR A 50 -8.89 5.40 4.07
C THR A 50 -8.71 5.41 2.55
N ALA A 51 -9.60 4.74 1.83
CA ALA A 51 -9.51 4.59 0.37
C ALA A 51 -8.16 4.03 -0.07
N MET A 52 -7.61 3.12 0.71
CA MET A 52 -6.23 2.67 0.54
C MET A 52 -6.09 1.65 -0.56
N THR A 53 -5.12 1.86 -1.42
CA THR A 53 -4.57 0.83 -2.30
C THR A 53 -3.17 0.53 -1.77
N SER A 54 -2.90 -0.73 -1.49
CA SER A 54 -1.64 -1.07 -0.84
C SER A 54 -0.83 -2.06 -1.66
N PHE A 55 0.50 -1.96 -1.51
CA PHE A 55 1.41 -3.02 -1.94
C PHE A 55 1.93 -3.73 -0.70
N LEU A 56 1.84 -5.05 -0.69
CA LEU A 56 2.32 -5.88 0.40
C LEU A 56 3.76 -6.30 0.11
N LEU A 57 4.65 -6.02 1.04
CA LEU A 57 6.08 -6.24 0.86
C LEU A 57 6.65 -7.04 2.01
N LYS A 58 7.76 -7.72 1.76
CA LYS A 58 8.60 -8.23 2.84
C LYS A 58 9.33 -7.06 3.50
N PRO A 59 9.65 -7.16 4.80
CA PRO A 59 10.31 -6.04 5.49
C PRO A 59 11.61 -5.58 4.84
N ASP A 60 12.37 -6.49 4.25
CA ASP A 60 13.66 -6.14 3.63
C ASP A 60 13.48 -5.36 2.31
N ALA A 61 12.28 -5.31 1.76
CA ALA A 61 11.98 -4.51 0.57
C ALA A 61 11.53 -3.10 0.91
N PHE A 62 11.53 -2.73 2.19
CA PHE A 62 11.06 -1.42 2.67
C PHE A 62 12.13 -0.76 3.53
N ARG A 63 12.35 0.54 3.32
CA ARG A 63 13.24 1.34 4.17
C ARG A 63 12.60 2.67 4.48
N LEU A 64 12.47 2.97 5.76
CA LEU A 64 12.06 4.30 6.20
C LEU A 64 13.28 5.21 6.14
N LEU A 65 13.19 6.33 5.44
CA LEU A 65 14.32 7.25 5.23
C LEU A 65 14.31 8.42 6.21
N THR A 66 13.21 8.63 6.91
CA THR A 66 13.08 9.72 7.88
C THR A 66 12.93 9.12 9.29
N LEU A 67 12.84 10.00 10.30
CA LEU A 67 12.80 9.57 11.68
C LEU A 67 11.45 8.92 12.02
N GLU A 68 11.50 7.89 12.86
CA GLU A 68 10.28 7.28 13.41
C GLU A 68 9.43 8.30 14.15
N SER A 69 10.05 9.32 14.73
CA SER A 69 9.34 10.35 15.48
C SER A 69 8.40 11.20 14.62
N ALA A 70 8.55 11.16 13.29
CA ALA A 70 7.62 11.85 12.38
C ALA A 70 6.29 11.10 12.24
N LEU A 71 6.23 9.87 12.73
CA LEU A 71 5.07 8.98 12.56
C LEU A 71 4.20 8.96 13.80
N SER A 72 2.91 8.81 13.58
CA SER A 72 1.98 8.35 14.59
C SER A 72 1.35 7.06 14.09
N SER A 73 0.67 6.33 14.95
CA SER A 73 0.14 5.03 14.56
C SER A 73 -1.28 4.82 15.05
N TYR A 74 -2.00 3.98 14.33
CA TYR A 74 -3.32 3.52 14.71
C TYR A 74 -3.32 2.00 14.67
N GLU A 75 -3.72 1.37 15.77
CA GLU A 75 -3.81 -0.07 15.91
C GLU A 75 -5.27 -0.48 15.92
N GLN A 76 -5.65 -1.33 14.98
CA GLN A 76 -6.97 -1.96 15.05
C GLN A 76 -6.96 -3.02 16.12
N GLY A 77 -8.14 -3.41 16.59
CA GLY A 77 -8.31 -4.29 17.74
C GLY A 77 -7.63 -5.66 17.65
N TYR A 78 -7.10 -6.04 16.51
CA TYR A 78 -6.45 -7.33 16.33
C TYR A 78 -5.03 -7.38 16.88
N LYS A 79 -4.39 -6.23 17.07
CA LYS A 79 -3.01 -6.14 17.59
C LYS A 79 -1.95 -6.83 16.76
N THR A 80 -2.29 -7.26 15.56
CA THR A 80 -1.34 -7.92 14.65
C THR A 80 -0.79 -6.97 13.61
N SER A 81 -1.34 -5.75 13.53
CA SER A 81 -0.89 -4.77 12.55
C SER A 81 -1.08 -3.38 13.09
N GLN A 82 -0.20 -2.48 12.66
CA GLN A 82 -0.29 -1.06 12.98
C GLN A 82 -0.21 -0.27 11.69
N ARG A 83 -0.98 0.81 11.64
CA ARG A 83 -1.00 1.72 10.50
C ARG A 83 -0.30 2.99 10.90
N TYR A 84 0.67 3.41 10.09
CA TYR A 84 1.48 4.58 10.40
C TYR A 84 1.11 5.73 9.49
N PHE A 85 1.00 6.90 10.07
CA PHE A 85 0.66 8.12 9.34
C PHE A 85 1.55 9.27 9.83
N CYS A 86 1.70 10.26 8.96
CA CYS A 86 2.48 11.44 9.30
C CYS A 86 1.74 12.23 10.39
N LYS A 87 2.42 12.51 11.50
CA LYS A 87 1.77 13.25 12.58
C LYS A 87 1.53 14.72 12.22
N THR A 88 2.18 15.23 11.17
CA THR A 88 2.04 16.62 10.75
C THR A 88 0.90 16.78 9.73
N CYS A 89 0.89 15.97 8.65
CA CYS A 89 -0.11 16.13 7.59
C CYS A 89 -1.21 15.07 7.64
N GLY A 90 -1.04 14.01 8.43
CA GLY A 90 -2.07 12.99 8.62
C GLY A 90 -2.15 11.94 7.51
N VAL A 91 -1.32 12.01 6.48
CA VAL A 91 -1.38 11.03 5.40
C VAL A 91 -0.88 9.68 5.89
N GLN A 92 -1.69 8.63 5.67
CA GLN A 92 -1.30 7.27 6.01
C GLN A 92 -0.32 6.76 4.98
N CYS A 93 0.86 6.35 5.43
CA CYS A 93 1.97 6.01 4.55
C CYS A 93 2.17 4.52 4.40
N PHE A 94 2.14 3.78 5.51
CA PHE A 94 2.39 2.34 5.48
C PHE A 94 1.88 1.70 6.76
N GLY A 95 1.87 0.39 6.78
CA GLY A 95 1.56 -0.40 7.98
C GLY A 95 2.57 -1.51 8.13
N ARG A 96 2.70 -2.03 9.34
CA ARG A 96 3.51 -3.19 9.65
C ARG A 96 2.63 -4.23 10.33
N GLY A 97 2.84 -5.48 10.00
CA GLY A 97 2.07 -6.53 10.61
C GLY A 97 2.74 -7.88 10.51
N HIS A 98 2.04 -8.89 11.02
CA HIS A 98 2.51 -10.26 11.02
C HIS A 98 1.34 -11.17 10.72
N LEU A 99 1.46 -11.95 9.65
CA LEU A 99 0.47 -12.97 9.29
C LEU A 99 1.22 -14.19 8.76
N ALA A 100 0.95 -15.34 9.36
CA ALA A 100 1.57 -16.59 8.90
C ALA A 100 1.23 -16.88 7.44
N GLU A 101 0.03 -16.55 7.02
CA GLU A 101 -0.47 -16.80 5.67
C GLU A 101 0.33 -16.07 4.59
N VAL A 102 0.97 -14.96 4.93
CA VAL A 102 1.80 -14.22 3.98
C VAL A 102 3.30 -14.39 4.28
N GLY A 103 3.64 -15.38 5.10
CA GLY A 103 5.04 -15.71 5.40
C GLY A 103 5.63 -15.00 6.60
N GLY A 104 4.80 -14.40 7.45
CA GLY A 104 5.25 -13.77 8.70
C GLY A 104 5.16 -12.25 8.65
N ASP A 105 6.26 -11.59 8.97
CA ASP A 105 6.29 -10.12 9.00
C ASP A 105 6.12 -9.52 7.61
N TYR A 106 5.36 -8.44 7.52
CA TYR A 106 5.14 -7.73 6.27
C TYR A 106 5.08 -6.23 6.50
N VAL A 107 5.28 -5.48 5.41
CA VAL A 107 5.00 -4.05 5.35
C VAL A 107 3.99 -3.83 4.24
N SER A 108 2.97 -3.06 4.53
CA SER A 108 1.94 -2.70 3.55
C SER A 108 2.04 -1.21 3.30
N ILE A 109 2.45 -0.81 2.10
CA ILE A 109 2.59 0.62 1.81
C ILE A 109 1.36 1.16 1.12
N ASN A 110 1.09 2.44 1.33
CA ASN A 110 0.08 3.17 0.57
C ASN A 110 0.64 3.46 -0.82
N ALA A 111 0.10 2.78 -1.82
CA ALA A 111 0.60 2.92 -3.19
C ALA A 111 0.49 4.37 -3.71
N ASN A 112 -0.48 5.14 -3.19
CA ASN A 112 -0.66 6.52 -3.60
C ASN A 112 0.39 7.46 -3.03
N CYS A 113 1.20 6.99 -2.07
CA CYS A 113 2.32 7.75 -1.55
C CYS A 113 3.57 7.65 -2.43
N LEU A 114 3.58 6.76 -3.41
CA LEU A 114 4.72 6.63 -4.31
C LEU A 114 4.80 7.85 -5.22
N ASP A 115 5.95 8.50 -5.22
CA ASP A 115 6.09 9.84 -5.84
C ASP A 115 6.08 9.80 -7.37
N ASP A 116 6.59 8.72 -7.95
CA ASP A 116 6.77 8.63 -9.41
C ASP A 116 5.92 7.55 -10.07
N VAL A 117 4.94 7.00 -9.35
CA VAL A 117 4.05 5.99 -9.90
C VAL A 117 2.72 6.64 -10.25
N GLU A 118 2.26 6.40 -11.47
CA GLU A 118 0.95 6.88 -11.92
C GLU A 118 -0.14 6.06 -11.22
N PRO A 119 -0.95 6.67 -10.33
CA PRO A 119 -1.93 5.89 -9.56
C PRO A 119 -2.93 5.13 -10.42
N THR A 120 -3.30 5.68 -11.57
CA THR A 120 -4.28 5.06 -12.47
C THR A 120 -3.70 3.86 -13.22
N SER A 121 -2.38 3.68 -13.20
CA SER A 121 -1.73 2.54 -13.84
C SER A 121 -1.66 1.31 -12.97
N ILE A 122 -2.01 1.42 -11.69
CA ILE A 122 -1.88 0.33 -10.74
C ILE A 122 -3.04 -0.64 -10.92
N GLU A 123 -2.72 -1.87 -11.32
CA GLU A 123 -3.71 -2.94 -11.34
C GLU A 123 -4.01 -3.34 -9.90
N ALA A 124 -5.29 -3.46 -9.59
CA ALA A 124 -5.71 -3.81 -8.24
C ALA A 124 -6.43 -5.16 -8.21
N ILE A 125 -6.22 -5.88 -7.13
CA ILE A 125 -7.03 -7.03 -6.76
C ILE A 125 -7.85 -6.66 -5.53
N TYR A 126 -9.00 -7.30 -5.36
CA TYR A 126 -9.98 -6.88 -4.37
C TYR A 126 -10.30 -8.01 -3.40
N TRP A 127 -10.22 -7.69 -2.12
CA TRP A 127 -10.45 -8.63 -1.01
C TRP A 127 -11.76 -8.30 -0.31
N ASP A 128 -12.41 -9.34 0.21
CA ASP A 128 -13.68 -9.21 0.93
C ASP A 128 -13.47 -9.31 2.45
N GLY A 129 -12.66 -8.42 2.98
CA GLY A 129 -12.35 -8.42 4.40
C GLY A 129 -13.53 -8.01 5.29
N ARG A 130 -14.47 -7.23 4.75
CA ARG A 130 -15.64 -6.82 5.51
C ARG A 130 -16.50 -8.03 5.94
N HIS A 131 -16.52 -9.06 5.13
CA HIS A 131 -17.31 -10.26 5.41
C HIS A 131 -16.44 -11.42 5.89
N ASP A 132 -15.19 -11.12 6.24
CA ASP A 132 -14.22 -12.13 6.70
C ASP A 132 -14.13 -13.31 5.72
N ASN A 133 -14.21 -12.99 4.44
CA ASN A 133 -14.28 -13.97 3.35
C ASN A 133 -12.90 -14.13 2.71
N TRP A 134 -11.92 -14.48 3.51
CA TRP A 134 -10.54 -14.61 3.04
C TRP A 134 -10.34 -15.86 2.19
N GLN A 135 -11.15 -16.89 2.44
CA GLN A 135 -11.02 -18.17 1.74
C GLN A 135 -11.36 -18.07 0.26
N SER A 136 -12.19 -17.11 -0.14
CA SER A 136 -12.49 -16.90 -1.56
C SER A 136 -11.31 -16.33 -2.32
N GLY A 137 -10.35 -15.76 -1.60
CA GLY A 137 -9.22 -15.08 -2.20
C GLY A 137 -9.62 -13.78 -2.87
N PRO A 138 -8.67 -13.09 -3.50
CA PRO A 138 -8.95 -11.84 -4.19
C PRO A 138 -9.57 -12.10 -5.57
N ARG A 139 -10.17 -11.06 -6.13
CA ARG A 139 -10.70 -11.12 -7.49
C ARG A 139 -10.43 -9.80 -8.21
N ASP A 140 -10.75 -9.74 -9.50
CA ASP A 140 -10.41 -8.59 -10.34
C ASP A 140 -11.39 -7.43 -10.20
N ALA A 141 -12.49 -7.63 -9.51
CA ALA A 141 -13.53 -6.61 -9.37
C ALA A 141 -13.84 -6.40 -7.89
N PRO A 142 -14.30 -5.20 -7.51
CA PRO A 142 -14.63 -4.93 -6.12
C PRO A 142 -15.70 -5.89 -5.59
N TRP A 143 -15.54 -6.28 -4.32
CA TRP A 143 -16.58 -6.99 -3.58
C TRP A 143 -17.57 -5.97 -3.04
N PRO A 144 -18.86 -6.31 -3.00
CA PRO A 144 -19.84 -5.40 -2.40
C PRO A 144 -19.50 -5.11 -0.95
N THR A 145 -19.62 -3.85 -0.57
CA THR A 145 -19.42 -3.44 0.83
C THR A 145 -20.60 -3.90 1.68
N PHE A 146 -21.78 -3.80 1.13
CA PHE A 146 -22.99 -4.25 1.82
C PHE A 146 -23.61 -5.38 1.04
N THR A 147 -24.06 -6.41 1.76
CA THR A 147 -24.80 -7.50 1.13
C THR A 147 -26.18 -7.00 0.74
N GLN A 148 -26.65 -7.45 -0.43
CA GLN A 148 -28.01 -7.16 -0.84
C GLN A 148 -28.96 -8.11 -0.16
N ALA A 149 -30.09 -7.59 0.25
CA ALA A 149 -31.13 -8.39 0.90
C ALA A 149 -31.85 -9.26 -0.12
#